data_43c21625e73a45dd735da7dca8747145
#
_entry.id   43c21625e73a45dd735da7dca8747145
#
_cell.length_a   1.000
_cell.length_b   1.000
_cell.length_c   1.000
_cell.angle_alpha   90.00
_cell.angle_beta   90.00
_cell.angle_gamma   90.00
#
_symmetry.space_group_name_H-M   'P 1'
#
loop_
_entity.id
_entity.type
_entity.pdbx_description
1 polymer ?
#
loop_
_entity_poly.entity_id
_entity_poly.type
_entity_poly.pdbx_seq_one_letter_code
_entity_poly.pdbx_strand_id
1 'polypeptide(L)'
;MKTKQFNVSQSRIYPDIRDKYLDYMGERYNMFISDDTLKNDLREIFRKGTNKTIHFNILEKNSDLLVFETSEYSKLLEFTNHYLWIFRLVNDKWNLIRYRV
;
A
#
# COMPACT_ATOMS: atom_id res chain seq x y z
N MET A 1 6.48 27.43 -6.62
CA MET A 1 5.59 26.28 -6.43
C MET A 1 5.47 25.96 -4.94
N LYS A 2 4.26 26.00 -4.44
CA LYS A 2 4.04 25.71 -3.03
C LYS A 2 4.12 24.22 -2.80
N THR A 3 5.09 23.80 -2.01
CA THR A 3 5.14 22.43 -1.53
C THR A 3 4.02 22.28 -0.50
N LYS A 4 3.05 21.44 -0.77
CA LYS A 4 2.06 21.10 0.23
C LYS A 4 2.76 20.35 1.35
N GLN A 5 2.81 20.96 2.53
CA GLN A 5 3.20 20.22 3.71
C GLN A 5 2.01 19.37 4.15
N PHE A 6 2.13 18.07 4.01
CA PHE A 6 1.18 17.15 4.60
C PHE A 6 1.69 16.77 5.98
N ASN A 7 0.83 16.82 6.97
CA ASN A 7 1.11 16.17 8.25
C ASN A 7 1.06 14.68 8.02
N VAL A 8 2.23 14.09 7.78
CA VAL A 8 2.35 12.67 7.54
C VAL A 8 2.63 11.99 8.87
N SER A 9 1.68 11.19 9.36
CA SER A 9 1.87 10.38 10.55
C SER A 9 1.93 8.91 10.18
N GLN A 10 2.81 8.16 10.83
CA GLN A 10 2.90 6.72 10.62
C GLN A 10 1.63 6.07 11.15
N SER A 11 0.96 5.32 10.28
CA SER A 11 -0.28 4.61 10.59
C SER A 11 0.00 3.18 10.99
N ARG A 12 -0.77 2.68 11.95
CA ARG A 12 -0.72 1.27 12.31
C ARG A 12 -1.38 0.43 11.20
N ILE A 13 -0.81 -0.75 10.99
CA ILE A 13 -1.35 -1.75 10.06
C ILE A 13 -1.72 -2.96 10.90
N TYR A 14 -2.89 -3.54 10.63
CA TYR A 14 -3.27 -4.79 11.28
C TYR A 14 -2.21 -5.87 11.00
N PRO A 15 -1.77 -6.61 12.04
CA PRO A 15 -0.69 -7.58 11.88
C PRO A 15 -0.93 -8.61 10.78
N ASP A 16 -2.14 -9.11 10.64
CA ASP A 16 -2.47 -10.10 9.59
C ASP A 16 -2.29 -9.52 8.18
N ILE A 17 -2.68 -8.27 7.96
CA ILE A 17 -2.51 -7.61 6.67
C ILE A 17 -1.03 -7.35 6.40
N ARG A 18 -0.30 -6.89 7.40
CA ARG A 18 1.14 -6.68 7.30
C ARG A 18 1.85 -7.96 6.90
N ASP A 19 1.57 -9.05 7.60
CA ASP A 19 2.22 -10.33 7.36
C ASP A 19 1.91 -10.86 5.96
N LYS A 20 0.67 -10.75 5.52
CA LYS A 20 0.28 -11.17 4.17
C LYS A 20 0.93 -10.35 3.08
N TYR A 21 1.07 -9.05 3.29
CA TYR A 21 1.79 -8.20 2.34
C TYR A 21 3.27 -8.53 2.30
N LEU A 22 3.90 -8.74 3.45
CA LEU A 22 5.31 -9.09 3.50
C LEU A 22 5.58 -10.47 2.87
N ASP A 23 4.70 -11.43 3.10
CA ASP A 23 4.76 -12.74 2.44
C ASP A 23 4.62 -12.59 0.92
N TYR A 24 3.67 -11.78 0.48
CA TYR A 24 3.50 -11.50 -0.95
C TYR A 24 4.76 -10.91 -1.56
N MET A 25 5.35 -9.92 -0.89
CA MET A 25 6.58 -9.27 -1.38
C MET A 25 7.73 -10.26 -1.47
N GLY A 26 7.87 -11.16 -0.52
CA GLY A 26 8.93 -12.16 -0.52
C GLY A 26 8.73 -13.30 -1.52
N GLU A 27 7.48 -13.67 -1.81
CA GLU A 27 7.16 -14.87 -2.59
C GLU A 27 6.77 -14.58 -4.04
N ARG A 28 6.10 -13.46 -4.30
CA ARG A 28 5.47 -13.20 -5.60
C ARG A 28 5.89 -11.91 -6.27
N TYR A 29 6.26 -10.91 -5.49
CA TYR A 29 6.59 -9.62 -6.07
C TYR A 29 7.88 -9.69 -6.89
N ASN A 30 7.85 -9.10 -8.08
CA ASN A 30 9.04 -8.71 -8.83
C ASN A 30 8.73 -7.45 -9.62
N MET A 31 9.77 -6.72 -9.99
CA MET A 31 9.60 -5.41 -10.64
C MET A 31 8.94 -5.49 -12.02
N PHE A 32 8.87 -6.67 -12.61
CA PHE A 32 8.29 -6.86 -13.96
C PHE A 32 6.83 -7.23 -13.94
N ILE A 33 6.25 -7.47 -12.76
CA ILE A 33 4.82 -7.73 -12.65
C ILE A 33 4.04 -6.52 -13.17
N SER A 34 2.98 -6.73 -13.93
CA SER A 34 2.19 -5.62 -14.46
C SER A 34 1.49 -4.86 -13.32
N ASP A 35 1.28 -3.57 -13.52
CA ASP A 35 0.59 -2.75 -12.53
C ASP A 35 -0.82 -3.27 -12.25
N ASP A 36 -1.53 -3.74 -13.27
CA ASP A 36 -2.88 -4.30 -13.10
C ASP A 36 -2.86 -5.57 -12.26
N THR A 37 -1.94 -6.48 -12.52
CA THR A 37 -1.80 -7.71 -11.74
C THR A 37 -1.42 -7.38 -10.30
N LEU A 38 -0.46 -6.49 -10.11
CA LEU A 38 -0.01 -6.05 -8.79
C LEU A 38 -1.16 -5.43 -7.99
N LYS A 39 -1.92 -4.53 -8.61
CA LYS A 39 -3.09 -3.90 -7.96
C LYS A 39 -4.13 -4.94 -7.57
N ASN A 40 -4.40 -5.91 -8.43
CA ASN A 40 -5.37 -6.97 -8.13
C ASN A 40 -4.91 -7.84 -6.96
N ASP A 41 -3.63 -8.21 -6.94
CA ASP A 41 -3.06 -9.02 -5.86
C ASP A 41 -3.10 -8.27 -4.52
N LEU A 42 -2.71 -7.00 -4.51
CA LEU A 42 -2.74 -6.17 -3.31
C LEU A 42 -4.17 -5.96 -2.82
N ARG A 43 -5.11 -5.79 -3.75
CA ARG A 43 -6.53 -5.63 -3.41
C ARG A 43 -7.10 -6.88 -2.76
N GLU A 44 -6.75 -8.05 -3.26
CA GLU A 44 -7.20 -9.33 -2.68
C GLU A 44 -6.74 -9.48 -1.23
N ILE A 45 -5.51 -9.10 -0.93
CA ILE A 45 -4.99 -9.14 0.44
C ILE A 45 -5.77 -8.19 1.35
N PHE A 46 -6.09 -7.00 0.85
CA PHE A 46 -6.77 -5.96 1.63
C PHE A 46 -8.27 -6.23 1.80
N ARG A 47 -8.85 -7.02 0.90
CA ARG A 47 -10.30 -7.20 0.77
C ARG A 47 -10.96 -7.94 1.92
N LYS A 48 -10.23 -8.67 2.73
CA LYS A 48 -10.82 -9.41 3.85
C LYS A 48 -11.40 -8.46 4.89
N GLY A 49 -12.71 -8.26 4.81
CA GLY A 49 -13.48 -7.58 5.85
C GLY A 49 -13.85 -6.13 5.60
N THR A 50 -13.66 -5.61 4.39
CA THR A 50 -14.12 -4.24 4.11
C THR A 50 -15.01 -4.19 2.89
N ASN A 51 -16.14 -3.48 3.03
CA ASN A 51 -17.01 -3.11 1.91
C ASN A 51 -16.60 -1.78 1.27
N LYS A 52 -15.38 -1.34 1.54
CA LYS A 52 -14.88 -0.05 1.07
C LYS A 52 -14.30 -0.18 -0.33
N THR A 53 -14.58 0.81 -1.17
CA THR A 53 -13.92 0.94 -2.45
C THR A 53 -12.51 1.49 -2.22
N ILE A 54 -11.51 0.74 -2.65
CA ILE A 54 -10.11 1.11 -2.47
C ILE A 54 -9.48 1.28 -3.85
N HIS A 55 -8.89 2.44 -4.07
CA HIS A 55 -8.12 2.73 -5.27
C HIS A 55 -6.64 2.64 -4.96
N PHE A 56 -5.90 1.98 -5.83
CA PHE A 56 -4.45 1.82 -5.76
C PHE A 56 -3.79 2.63 -6.86
N ASN A 57 -2.75 3.37 -6.52
CA ASN A 57 -1.94 4.09 -7.48
C ASN A 57 -0.47 3.75 -7.24
N ILE A 58 0.15 3.07 -8.20
CA ILE A 58 1.55 2.67 -8.10
C ILE A 58 2.43 3.88 -8.43
N LEU A 59 3.25 4.30 -7.48
CA LEU A 59 4.14 5.44 -7.65
C LEU A 59 5.55 5.02 -8.06
N GLU A 60 6.05 3.92 -7.52
CA GLU A 60 7.37 3.42 -7.83
C GLU A 60 7.40 1.90 -7.71
N LYS A 61 8.05 1.23 -8.66
CA LYS A 61 8.10 -0.22 -8.71
C LYS A 61 9.49 -0.65 -9.19
N ASN A 62 10.35 -0.99 -8.22
CA ASN A 62 11.72 -1.42 -8.45
C ASN A 62 11.97 -2.77 -7.78
N SER A 63 13.16 -3.32 -8.00
CA SER A 63 13.54 -4.62 -7.41
C SER A 63 13.64 -4.57 -5.89
N ASP A 64 13.90 -3.42 -5.30
CA ASP A 64 14.12 -3.24 -3.86
C ASP A 64 13.16 -2.22 -3.22
N LEU A 65 12.23 -1.68 -4.01
CA LEU A 65 11.33 -0.64 -3.53
C LEU A 65 10.00 -0.72 -4.27
N LEU A 66 8.92 -0.74 -3.50
CA LEU A 66 7.58 -0.58 -4.03
C LEU A 66 6.87 0.50 -3.22
N VAL A 67 6.40 1.54 -3.90
CA VAL A 67 5.66 2.62 -3.28
C VAL A 67 4.32 2.77 -3.99
N PHE A 68 3.24 2.76 -3.23
CA PHE A 68 1.93 2.99 -3.78
C PHE A 68 1.06 3.78 -2.81
N GLU A 69 0.06 4.43 -3.37
CA GLU A 69 -0.96 5.13 -2.61
C GLU A 69 -2.25 4.32 -2.62
N THR A 70 -3.00 4.39 -1.53
CA THR A 70 -4.37 3.93 -1.49
C THR A 70 -5.29 5.07 -1.10
N SER A 71 -6.47 5.09 -1.71
CA SER A 71 -7.56 5.99 -1.34
C SER A 71 -8.76 5.15 -0.98
N GLU A 72 -9.25 5.30 0.24
CA GLU A 72 -10.42 4.60 0.74
C GLU A 72 -11.57 5.59 0.85
N TYR A 73 -12.64 5.37 0.10
CA TYR A 73 -13.83 6.20 0.18
C TYR A 73 -14.88 5.54 1.07
N SER A 74 -15.34 6.26 2.08
CA SER A 74 -16.45 5.85 2.91
C SER A 74 -17.71 6.63 2.51
N LYS A 75 -18.66 5.94 1.88
CA LYS A 75 -19.93 6.53 1.49
C LYS A 75 -20.75 6.99 2.68
N LEU A 76 -20.66 6.28 3.79
CA LEU A 76 -21.41 6.58 5.00
C LEU A 76 -20.94 7.87 5.68
N LEU A 77 -19.62 8.09 5.69
CA LEU A 77 -19.00 9.23 6.37
C LEU A 77 -18.62 10.36 5.41
N GLU A 78 -18.81 10.16 4.13
CA GLU A 78 -18.52 11.12 3.06
C GLU A 78 -17.10 11.69 3.10
N PHE A 79 -16.11 10.85 3.46
CA PHE A 79 -14.71 11.27 3.42
C PHE A 79 -13.82 10.19 2.80
N THR A 80 -12.66 10.63 2.35
CA THR A 80 -11.65 9.76 1.74
C THR A 80 -10.42 9.73 2.62
N ASN A 81 -9.96 8.51 2.96
CA ASN A 81 -8.69 8.31 3.63
C ASN A 81 -7.62 8.02 2.60
N HIS A 82 -6.49 8.69 2.74
CA HIS A 82 -5.33 8.50 1.88
C HIS A 82 -4.17 7.94 2.68
N TYR A 83 -3.53 6.92 2.14
CA TYR A 83 -2.36 6.29 2.74
C TYR A 83 -1.25 6.16 1.70
N LEU A 84 -0.02 6.33 2.16
CA LEU A 84 1.18 6.04 1.39
C LEU A 84 1.82 4.78 1.96
N TRP A 85 2.06 3.79 1.11
CA TRP A 85 2.65 2.50 1.47
C TRP A 85 4.03 2.40 0.87
N ILE A 86 5.01 2.11 1.71
CA ILE A 86 6.41 1.98 1.28
C ILE A 86 6.92 0.60 1.70
N PHE A 87 7.26 -0.21 0.70
CA PHE A 87 7.90 -1.50 0.87
C PHE A 87 9.35 -1.36 0.44
N ARG A 88 10.26 -1.62 1.33
CA ARG A 88 11.70 -1.52 1.06
C ARG A 88 12.39 -2.82 1.41
N LEU A 89 13.23 -3.31 0.49
CA LEU A 89 14.06 -4.49 0.71
C LEU A 89 15.37 -4.06 1.34
N VAL A 90 15.62 -4.54 2.56
CA VAL A 90 16.84 -4.25 3.32
C VAL A 90 17.35 -5.56 3.89
N ASN A 91 18.61 -5.91 3.60
CA ASN A 91 19.24 -7.16 4.06
C ASN A 91 18.38 -8.39 3.73
N ASP A 92 17.92 -8.47 2.48
CA ASP A 92 17.07 -9.55 1.96
C ASP A 92 15.73 -9.71 2.67
N LYS A 93 15.29 -8.69 3.41
CA LYS A 93 13.97 -8.67 4.06
C LYS A 93 13.18 -7.45 3.64
N TRP A 94 11.92 -7.67 3.33
CA TRP A 94 11.00 -6.59 3.04
C TRP A 94 10.51 -5.97 4.34
N ASN A 95 10.53 -4.63 4.36
CA ASN A 95 9.98 -3.81 5.44
C ASN A 95 8.82 -3.01 4.89
N LEU A 96 7.81 -2.80 5.72
CA LEU A 96 6.62 -2.05 5.34
C LEU A 96 6.41 -0.90 6.30
N ILE A 97 6.25 0.29 5.74
CA ILE A 97 5.82 1.49 6.46
C ILE A 97 4.60 2.05 5.75
N ARG A 98 3.60 2.43 6.54
CA ARG A 98 2.41 3.09 6.01
C ARG A 98 2.25 4.46 6.68
N TYR A 99 2.05 5.47 5.86
CA TYR A 99 1.78 6.82 6.32
C TYR A 99 0.36 7.23 5.99
N ARG A 100 -0.29 7.86 6.93
CA ARG A 100 -1.58 8.51 6.68
C ARG A 100 -1.32 9.93 6.18
N VAL A 101 -1.92 10.25 5.07
CA VAL A 101 -1.73 11.56 4.42
C VAL A 101 -2.91 12.48 4.74
#